data_d317869e163a862be8de035e011a3771
#
_entry.id   d317869e163a862be8de035e011a3771
#
_cell.length_a   1.000
_cell.length_b   1.000
_cell.length_c   1.000
_cell.angle_alpha   90.00
_cell.angle_beta   90.00
_cell.angle_gamma   90.00
#
_symmetry.space_group_name_H-M   'P 1'
#
loop_
_entity.id
_entity.type
_entity.pdbx_description
1 polymer ?
#
loop_
_entity_poly.entity_id
_entity_poly.type
_entity_poly.pdbx_seq_one_letter_code
_entity_poly.pdbx_strand_id
1 'polypeptide(L)'
;IYRHHDRSVDEVISKEILKNLQYFPEDIRLMYLHLWAVGMRISEVCTIKAKEYYRQDDDYWMQIYQVKMRNYKRIPIPEVLYRLMQVYIKKKRRKPEDYVFQNKKGGAFCSSTFRERMKKLCETYQIGDGTYIFQAHGYRHTLATVFYDEGVPLQSVRDYLGHAYEEMTQQYIDYMPRWIDEASKAYFKETDN
;
A
#
# COMPACT_ATOMS: atom_id res chain seq x y z
N ILE A 1 -4.72 28.22 5.25
CA ILE A 1 -5.06 27.66 3.95
C ILE A 1 -4.17 26.45 3.69
N TYR A 2 -4.79 25.34 3.51
CA TYR A 2 -4.10 24.08 3.34
C TYR A 2 -3.65 23.90 1.89
N ARG A 3 -2.33 23.85 1.68
CA ARG A 3 -1.76 23.68 0.34
C ARG A 3 -1.29 22.24 0.15
N HIS A 4 -2.09 21.44 -0.54
CA HIS A 4 -1.77 20.05 -0.82
C HIS A 4 -0.86 19.85 -2.01
N HIS A 5 -0.97 20.72 -2.98
CA HIS A 5 -0.39 20.52 -4.31
C HIS A 5 1.13 20.51 -4.33
N ASP A 6 1.78 21.15 -3.34
CA ASP A 6 3.25 21.21 -3.28
C ASP A 6 3.89 19.90 -2.79
N ARG A 7 3.07 18.97 -2.27
CA ARG A 7 3.54 17.71 -1.69
C ARG A 7 2.86 16.47 -2.28
N SER A 8 1.91 16.66 -3.20
CA SER A 8 1.24 15.54 -3.84
C SER A 8 2.15 14.95 -4.92
N VAL A 9 2.12 13.63 -5.03
CA VAL A 9 2.83 12.95 -6.11
C VAL A 9 2.10 13.21 -7.40
N ASP A 10 2.84 13.55 -8.44
CA ASP A 10 2.30 13.75 -9.77
C ASP A 10 1.59 12.47 -10.24
N GLU A 11 0.35 12.62 -10.70
CA GLU A 11 -0.47 11.52 -11.19
C GLU A 11 0.18 10.77 -12.35
N VAL A 12 0.84 11.51 -13.24
CA VAL A 12 1.54 10.91 -14.38
C VAL A 12 2.67 10.02 -13.90
N ILE A 13 3.44 10.50 -12.92
CA ILE A 13 4.55 9.73 -12.33
C ILE A 13 4.01 8.48 -11.64
N SER A 14 2.95 8.60 -10.84
CA SER A 14 2.32 7.47 -10.17
C SER A 14 1.86 6.41 -11.17
N LYS A 15 1.22 6.83 -12.26
CA LYS A 15 0.78 5.92 -13.32
C LYS A 15 1.95 5.19 -13.99
N GLU A 16 3.05 5.89 -14.23
CA GLU A 16 4.24 5.26 -14.80
C GLU A 16 4.84 4.23 -13.85
N ILE A 17 4.90 4.53 -12.57
CA ILE A 17 5.38 3.57 -11.57
C ILE A 17 4.46 2.35 -11.55
N LEU A 18 3.16 2.55 -11.48
CA LEU A 18 2.18 1.46 -11.48
C LEU A 18 2.30 0.58 -12.71
N LYS A 19 2.51 1.18 -13.86
CA LYS A 19 2.70 0.47 -15.14
C LYS A 19 3.89 -0.48 -15.09
N ASN A 20 4.95 -0.10 -14.40
CA ASN A 20 6.18 -0.88 -14.30
C ASN A 20 6.25 -1.74 -13.03
N LEU A 21 5.26 -1.64 -12.16
CA LEU A 21 5.29 -2.29 -10.84
C LEU A 21 5.41 -3.81 -10.93
N GLN A 22 4.87 -4.41 -11.99
CA GLN A 22 4.97 -5.85 -12.24
C GLN A 22 6.42 -6.34 -12.34
N TYR A 23 7.35 -5.46 -12.69
CA TYR A 23 8.77 -5.80 -12.82
C TYR A 23 9.57 -5.57 -11.54
N PHE A 24 8.94 -4.97 -10.53
CA PHE A 24 9.61 -4.68 -9.26
C PHE A 24 9.63 -5.93 -8.38
N PRO A 25 10.59 -6.04 -7.45
CA PRO A 25 10.56 -7.10 -6.46
C PRO A 25 9.25 -7.09 -5.67
N GLU A 26 8.77 -8.26 -5.28
CA GLU A 26 7.46 -8.42 -4.65
C GLU A 26 7.28 -7.55 -3.40
N ASP A 27 8.26 -7.53 -2.51
CA ASP A 27 8.20 -6.72 -1.30
C ASP A 27 8.10 -5.21 -1.63
N ILE A 28 8.93 -4.75 -2.54
CA ILE A 28 8.97 -3.34 -2.95
C ILE A 28 7.65 -2.91 -3.59
N ARG A 29 7.08 -3.75 -4.47
CA ARG A 29 5.81 -3.40 -5.10
C ARG A 29 4.66 -3.35 -4.09
N LEU A 30 4.62 -4.28 -3.14
CA LEU A 30 3.60 -4.27 -2.10
C LEU A 30 3.74 -3.08 -1.16
N MET A 31 4.97 -2.74 -0.79
CA MET A 31 5.23 -1.54 0.01
C MET A 31 4.79 -0.28 -0.72
N TYR A 32 5.09 -0.17 -2.00
CA TYR A 32 4.64 0.96 -2.82
C TYR A 32 3.11 1.05 -2.86
N LEU A 33 2.42 -0.07 -2.98
CA LEU A 33 0.96 -0.08 -2.97
C LEU A 33 0.37 0.49 -1.68
N HIS A 34 1.02 0.30 -0.55
CA HIS A 34 0.59 0.92 0.71
C HIS A 34 0.70 2.44 0.65
N LEU A 35 1.78 2.95 0.08
CA LEU A 35 1.93 4.40 -0.11
C LEU A 35 0.83 4.92 -1.02
N TRP A 36 0.62 4.26 -2.15
CA TRP A 36 -0.31 4.73 -3.17
C TRP A 36 -1.78 4.57 -2.77
N ALA A 37 -2.15 3.39 -2.27
CA ALA A 37 -3.55 3.06 -2.00
C ALA A 37 -4.05 3.58 -0.64
N VAL A 38 -3.16 3.74 0.33
CA VAL A 38 -3.54 4.10 1.71
C VAL A 38 -3.00 5.47 2.11
N GLY A 39 -1.90 5.90 1.49
CA GLY A 39 -1.26 7.16 1.84
C GLY A 39 -0.46 7.08 3.12
N MET A 40 0.08 5.91 3.44
CA MET A 40 0.91 5.72 4.61
C MET A 40 2.27 6.38 4.46
N ARG A 41 2.92 6.65 5.59
CA ARG A 41 4.34 7.02 5.61
C ARG A 41 5.16 5.74 5.46
N ILE A 42 6.29 5.84 4.79
CA ILE A 42 7.14 4.65 4.59
C ILE A 42 7.59 4.04 5.92
N SER A 43 7.84 4.84 6.95
CA SER A 43 8.19 4.32 8.27
C SER A 43 7.07 3.47 8.87
N GLU A 44 5.81 3.83 8.61
CA GLU A 44 4.65 3.06 9.06
C GLU A 44 4.56 1.73 8.30
N VAL A 45 4.79 1.75 6.99
CA VAL A 45 4.78 0.53 6.17
C VAL A 45 5.87 -0.44 6.64
N CYS A 46 7.05 0.08 6.94
CA CYS A 46 8.19 -0.74 7.37
C CYS A 46 7.97 -1.46 8.69
N THR A 47 7.07 -0.98 9.52
CA THR A 47 6.85 -1.53 10.86
C THR A 47 5.48 -2.19 11.04
N ILE A 48 4.75 -2.42 9.96
CA ILE A 48 3.45 -3.09 10.05
C ILE A 48 3.65 -4.56 10.39
N LYS A 49 2.83 -5.08 11.33
CA LYS A 49 2.86 -6.48 11.72
C LYS A 49 1.71 -7.23 11.05
N ALA A 50 1.88 -8.53 10.88
CA ALA A 50 0.88 -9.36 10.19
C ALA A 50 -0.50 -9.25 10.83
N LYS A 51 -0.59 -9.20 12.16
CA LYS A 51 -1.87 -9.09 12.88
C LYS A 51 -2.59 -7.76 12.67
N GLU A 52 -1.90 -6.76 12.13
CA GLU A 52 -2.46 -5.42 12.02
C GLU A 52 -3.33 -5.23 10.78
N TYR A 53 -3.42 -6.23 9.91
CA TYR A 53 -4.43 -6.32 8.86
C TYR A 53 -5.57 -7.17 9.37
N TYR A 54 -6.78 -6.63 9.34
CA TYR A 54 -7.93 -7.40 9.84
C TYR A 54 -9.22 -7.02 9.13
N ARG A 55 -10.20 -7.91 9.25
CA ARG A 55 -11.54 -7.71 8.72
C ARG A 55 -12.50 -7.53 9.89
N GLN A 56 -13.36 -6.53 9.81
CA GLN A 56 -14.40 -6.27 10.81
C GLN A 56 -15.63 -5.66 10.14
N ASP A 57 -16.81 -6.22 10.44
CA ASP A 57 -18.09 -5.72 9.94
C ASP A 57 -18.12 -5.58 8.40
N ASP A 58 -17.58 -6.60 7.72
CA ASP A 58 -17.45 -6.66 6.27
C ASP A 58 -16.54 -5.60 5.64
N ASP A 59 -15.83 -4.85 6.45
CA ASP A 59 -14.80 -3.91 6.02
C ASP A 59 -13.41 -4.47 6.29
N TYR A 60 -12.44 -3.91 5.59
CA TYR A 60 -11.03 -4.30 5.69
C TYR A 60 -10.26 -3.14 6.30
N TRP A 61 -9.39 -3.45 7.26
CA TRP A 61 -8.75 -2.45 8.12
C TRP A 61 -7.28 -2.72 8.31
N MET A 62 -6.56 -1.65 8.60
CA MET A 62 -5.20 -1.70 9.12
C MET A 62 -5.13 -0.93 10.43
N GLN A 63 -4.36 -1.46 11.37
CA GLN A 63 -4.01 -0.76 12.60
C GLN A 63 -2.57 -0.29 12.48
N ILE A 64 -2.36 1.01 12.54
CA ILE A 64 -1.05 1.63 12.32
C ILE A 64 -0.57 2.26 13.62
N TYR A 65 0.66 1.94 14.04
CA TYR A 65 1.26 2.58 15.20
C TYR A 65 1.90 3.91 14.80
N GLN A 66 1.47 4.99 15.44
CA GLN A 66 1.99 6.33 15.20
C GLN A 66 3.03 6.66 16.27
N VAL A 67 4.30 6.65 15.89
CA VAL A 67 5.42 6.82 16.81
C VAL A 67 5.35 8.15 17.54
N LYS A 68 5.05 9.25 16.82
CA LYS A 68 5.00 10.60 17.41
C LYS A 68 3.90 10.75 18.46
N MET A 69 2.75 10.12 18.22
CA MET A 69 1.58 10.24 19.10
C MET A 69 1.50 9.12 20.12
N ARG A 70 2.37 8.13 20.03
CA ARG A 70 2.42 6.95 20.91
C ARG A 70 1.06 6.24 21.00
N ASN A 71 0.34 6.17 19.90
CA ASN A 71 -0.95 5.48 19.85
C ASN A 71 -1.12 4.74 18.54
N TYR A 72 -2.15 3.91 18.48
CA TYR A 72 -2.56 3.23 17.27
C TYR A 72 -3.65 4.02 16.57
N LYS A 73 -3.56 4.04 15.26
CA LYS A 73 -4.59 4.57 14.39
C LYS A 73 -5.14 3.43 13.54
N ARG A 74 -6.43 3.36 13.46
CA ARG A 74 -7.14 2.37 12.68
C ARG A 74 -7.67 3.05 11.43
N ILE A 75 -7.40 2.48 10.25
CA ILE A 75 -7.82 3.04 8.97
C ILE A 75 -8.46 1.98 8.10
N PRO A 76 -9.50 2.34 7.34
CA PRO A 76 -10.06 1.43 6.35
C PRO A 76 -9.14 1.35 5.12
N ILE A 77 -9.05 0.15 4.55
CA ILE A 77 -8.20 -0.09 3.38
C ILE A 77 -9.01 -0.78 2.28
N PRO A 78 -8.58 -0.66 1.02
CA PRO A 78 -9.23 -1.41 -0.06
C PRO A 78 -9.11 -2.91 0.14
N GLU A 79 -10.19 -3.63 -0.20
CA GLU A 79 -10.24 -5.09 -0.11
C GLU A 79 -9.09 -5.76 -0.85
N VAL A 80 -8.75 -5.26 -2.05
CA VAL A 80 -7.68 -5.85 -2.86
C VAL A 80 -6.35 -5.81 -2.13
N LEU A 81 -6.05 -4.72 -1.42
CA LEU A 81 -4.81 -4.62 -0.66
C LEU A 81 -4.80 -5.63 0.49
N TYR A 82 -5.91 -5.74 1.22
CA TYR A 82 -6.04 -6.72 2.29
C TYR A 82 -5.75 -8.14 1.76
N ARG A 83 -6.38 -8.51 0.64
CA ARG A 83 -6.22 -9.84 0.06
C ARG A 83 -4.79 -10.11 -0.40
N LEU A 84 -4.18 -9.15 -1.07
CA LEU A 84 -2.78 -9.27 -1.49
C LEU A 84 -1.86 -9.48 -0.29
N MET A 85 -2.12 -8.76 0.78
CA MET A 85 -1.29 -8.88 1.99
C MET A 85 -1.50 -10.20 2.70
N GLN A 86 -2.72 -10.74 2.72
CA GLN A 86 -2.95 -12.06 3.30
C GLN A 86 -2.22 -13.16 2.52
N VAL A 87 -2.20 -13.07 1.20
CA VAL A 87 -1.43 -13.99 0.35
C VAL A 87 0.07 -13.90 0.67
N TYR A 88 0.58 -12.68 0.75
CA TYR A 88 1.99 -12.45 1.04
C TYR A 88 2.38 -12.96 2.43
N ILE A 89 1.59 -12.63 3.45
CA ILE A 89 1.81 -13.06 4.83
C ILE A 89 1.87 -14.58 4.92
N LYS A 90 0.94 -15.27 4.26
CA LYS A 90 0.89 -16.72 4.25
C LYS A 90 2.09 -17.32 3.50
N LYS A 91 2.40 -16.79 2.33
CA LYS A 91 3.53 -17.23 1.50
C LYS A 91 4.85 -17.10 2.26
N LYS A 92 5.04 -16.02 2.98
CA LYS A 92 6.25 -15.77 3.77
C LYS A 92 6.20 -16.40 5.16
N ARG A 93 5.10 -17.05 5.51
CA ARG A 93 4.90 -17.70 6.81
C ARG A 93 5.10 -16.74 7.98
N ARG A 94 4.59 -15.51 7.83
CA ARG A 94 4.65 -14.51 8.90
C ARG A 94 3.73 -14.90 10.04
N LYS A 95 4.23 -14.82 11.26
CA LYS A 95 3.43 -14.98 12.48
C LYS A 95 2.75 -13.64 12.79
N PRO A 96 1.69 -13.65 13.62
CA PRO A 96 0.97 -12.41 13.94
C PRO A 96 1.84 -11.25 14.41
N GLU A 97 2.88 -11.52 15.21
CA GLU A 97 3.77 -10.50 15.76
C GLU A 97 4.96 -10.15 14.86
N ASP A 98 5.11 -10.85 13.72
CA ASP A 98 6.21 -10.60 12.81
C ASP A 98 5.96 -9.32 12.01
N TYR A 99 7.03 -8.60 11.71
CA TYR A 99 6.98 -7.57 10.68
C TYR A 99 6.66 -8.21 9.34
N VAL A 100 5.74 -7.62 8.61
CA VAL A 100 5.35 -8.16 7.28
C VAL A 100 6.51 -7.99 6.31
N PHE A 101 7.13 -6.82 6.30
CA PHE A 101 8.30 -6.54 5.47
C PHE A 101 9.54 -6.60 6.34
N GLN A 102 10.48 -7.47 5.98
CA GLN A 102 11.61 -7.77 6.83
C GLN A 102 12.95 -7.53 6.13
N ASN A 103 13.95 -7.16 6.93
CA ASN A 103 15.33 -7.19 6.48
C ASN A 103 15.85 -8.63 6.55
N LYS A 104 17.11 -8.84 6.17
CA LYS A 104 17.72 -10.18 6.14
C LYS A 104 17.81 -10.86 7.51
N LYS A 105 17.73 -10.08 8.59
CA LYS A 105 17.81 -10.59 9.97
C LYS A 105 16.44 -10.81 10.62
N GLY A 106 15.36 -10.61 9.88
CA GLY A 106 14.01 -10.76 10.41
C GLY A 106 13.47 -9.54 11.15
N GLY A 107 14.23 -8.46 11.20
CA GLY A 107 13.77 -7.18 11.74
C GLY A 107 12.98 -6.38 10.72
N ALA A 108 12.56 -5.18 11.11
CA ALA A 108 11.79 -4.29 10.26
C ALA A 108 12.60 -3.90 9.01
N PHE A 109 11.92 -3.80 7.88
CA PHE A 109 12.54 -3.32 6.65
C PHE A 109 12.99 -1.87 6.83
N CYS A 110 14.16 -1.54 6.30
CA CYS A 110 14.70 -0.20 6.45
C CYS A 110 14.11 0.76 5.41
N SER A 111 13.57 1.89 5.86
CA SER A 111 12.96 2.88 4.97
C SER A 111 13.95 3.47 3.97
N SER A 112 15.20 3.65 4.36
CA SER A 112 16.23 4.13 3.43
C SER A 112 16.52 3.11 2.33
N THR A 113 16.52 1.82 2.66
CA THR A 113 16.68 0.75 1.66
C THR A 113 15.55 0.78 0.64
N PHE A 114 14.30 0.96 1.11
CA PHE A 114 13.15 1.09 0.22
C PHE A 114 13.33 2.28 -0.73
N ARG A 115 13.69 3.45 -0.20
CA ARG A 115 13.88 4.65 -1.02
C ARG A 115 14.97 4.46 -2.06
N GLU A 116 16.08 3.86 -1.68
CA GLU A 116 17.19 3.62 -2.61
C GLU A 116 16.81 2.64 -3.71
N ARG A 117 16.12 1.56 -3.35
CA ARG A 117 15.65 0.59 -4.35
C ARG A 117 14.64 1.21 -5.30
N MET A 118 13.71 2.02 -4.78
CA MET A 118 12.74 2.71 -5.63
C MET A 118 13.43 3.71 -6.56
N LYS A 119 14.45 4.42 -6.09
CA LYS A 119 15.22 5.32 -6.95
C LYS A 119 15.88 4.57 -8.09
N LYS A 120 16.49 3.43 -7.80
CA LYS A 120 17.11 2.59 -8.83
C LYS A 120 16.09 2.06 -9.84
N LEU A 121 14.93 1.62 -9.37
CA LEU A 121 13.88 1.10 -10.24
C LEU A 121 13.30 2.20 -11.13
N CYS A 122 13.08 3.38 -10.58
CA CYS A 122 12.62 4.53 -11.37
C CYS A 122 13.65 4.93 -12.44
N GLU A 123 14.93 4.84 -12.11
CA GLU A 123 16.00 5.08 -13.08
C GLU A 123 16.03 3.99 -14.15
N THR A 124 15.97 2.73 -13.76
CA THR A 124 16.01 1.58 -14.67
C THR A 124 14.87 1.63 -15.69
N TYR A 125 13.68 1.98 -15.25
CA TYR A 125 12.49 2.02 -16.11
C TYR A 125 12.20 3.42 -16.64
N GLN A 126 13.14 4.35 -16.46
CA GLN A 126 13.09 5.71 -17.01
C GLN A 126 11.78 6.45 -16.67
N ILE A 127 11.33 6.33 -15.43
CA ILE A 127 10.15 7.02 -14.95
C ILE A 127 10.38 8.54 -15.05
N GLY A 128 9.38 9.26 -15.57
CA GLY A 128 9.48 10.71 -15.78
C GLY A 128 10.58 11.08 -16.76
N ASP A 129 10.70 10.34 -17.88
CA ASP A 129 11.73 10.51 -18.91
C ASP A 129 13.17 10.40 -18.36
N GLY A 130 13.31 9.63 -17.28
CA GLY A 130 14.62 9.41 -16.67
C GLY A 130 15.10 10.55 -15.76
N THR A 131 14.30 11.58 -15.58
CA THR A 131 14.66 12.74 -14.74
C THR A 131 14.05 12.69 -13.35
N TYR A 132 13.06 11.83 -13.14
CA TYR A 132 12.38 11.74 -11.85
C TYR A 132 13.22 11.03 -10.82
N ILE A 133 13.29 11.62 -9.61
CA ILE A 133 13.93 11.01 -8.44
C ILE A 133 12.83 10.65 -7.45
N PHE A 134 12.73 9.38 -7.11
CA PHE A 134 11.68 8.88 -6.23
C PHE A 134 11.74 9.53 -4.85
N GLN A 135 10.57 9.93 -4.35
CA GLN A 135 10.37 10.42 -3.00
C GLN A 135 9.20 9.67 -2.37
N ALA A 136 9.39 9.17 -1.15
CA ALA A 136 8.38 8.38 -0.45
C ALA A 136 7.27 9.21 0.20
N HIS A 137 7.44 10.51 0.31
CA HIS A 137 6.42 11.40 0.87
C HIS A 137 5.52 11.97 -0.24
N GLY A 138 4.37 12.48 0.15
CA GLY A 138 3.40 13.02 -0.79
C GLY A 138 2.29 12.06 -1.15
N TYR A 139 2.32 10.82 -0.66
CA TYR A 139 1.28 9.81 -0.89
C TYR A 139 0.19 9.82 0.19
N ARG A 140 0.37 10.51 1.29
CA ARG A 140 -0.44 10.34 2.50
C ARG A 140 -1.79 11.04 2.51
N HIS A 141 -2.28 11.46 1.36
CA HIS A 141 -3.57 12.12 1.27
C HIS A 141 -4.56 11.33 0.43
N THR A 142 -4.73 10.04 0.74
CA THR A 142 -5.90 9.37 0.22
C THR A 142 -7.11 9.98 0.90
N LEU A 143 -8.10 10.32 0.11
CA LEU A 143 -9.32 10.93 0.63
C LEU A 143 -10.00 10.03 1.66
N ALA A 144 -9.86 8.71 1.52
CA ALA A 144 -10.42 7.77 2.49
C ALA A 144 -9.86 7.97 3.89
N THR A 145 -8.53 8.16 4.01
CA THR A 145 -7.88 8.40 5.31
C THR A 145 -8.31 9.75 5.89
N VAL A 146 -8.32 10.78 5.05
CA VAL A 146 -8.74 12.13 5.44
C VAL A 146 -10.20 12.11 5.90
N PHE A 147 -11.08 11.49 5.12
CA PHE A 147 -12.49 11.41 5.46
C PHE A 147 -12.72 10.69 6.79
N TYR A 148 -12.02 9.58 6.99
CA TYR A 148 -12.14 8.83 8.25
C TYR A 148 -11.68 9.67 9.44
N ASP A 149 -10.56 10.37 9.31
CA ASP A 149 -10.03 11.25 10.37
C ASP A 149 -10.95 12.42 10.68
N GLU A 150 -11.65 12.95 9.68
CA GLU A 150 -12.57 14.05 9.84
C GLU A 150 -13.96 13.62 10.31
N GLY A 151 -14.15 12.33 10.55
CA GLY A 151 -15.42 11.81 11.05
C GLY A 151 -16.52 11.71 9.99
N VAL A 152 -16.15 11.63 8.72
CA VAL A 152 -17.11 11.37 7.64
C VAL A 152 -17.78 10.03 7.87
N PRO A 153 -19.12 9.90 7.63
CA PRO A 153 -19.81 8.64 7.85
C PRO A 153 -19.14 7.46 7.15
N LEU A 154 -19.04 6.33 7.83
CA LEU A 154 -18.37 5.14 7.33
C LEU A 154 -18.90 4.70 5.97
N GLN A 155 -20.21 4.85 5.73
CA GLN A 155 -20.78 4.48 4.43
C GLN A 155 -20.17 5.29 3.29
N SER A 156 -19.93 6.57 3.49
CA SER A 156 -19.28 7.42 2.49
C SER A 156 -17.82 7.02 2.25
N VAL A 157 -17.13 6.62 3.33
CA VAL A 157 -15.76 6.09 3.21
C VAL A 157 -15.76 4.78 2.43
N ARG A 158 -16.74 3.90 2.70
CA ARG A 158 -16.92 2.64 1.95
C ARG A 158 -17.14 2.88 0.46
N ASP A 159 -18.00 3.83 0.14
CA ASP A 159 -18.29 4.19 -1.25
C ASP A 159 -17.03 4.70 -1.93
N TYR A 160 -16.27 5.55 -1.26
CA TYR A 160 -15.00 6.03 -1.78
C TYR A 160 -13.99 4.90 -1.99
N LEU A 161 -13.89 3.98 -1.03
CA LEU A 161 -12.98 2.83 -1.14
C LEU A 161 -13.40 1.90 -2.29
N GLY A 162 -14.72 1.75 -2.52
CA GLY A 162 -15.24 0.98 -3.65
C GLY A 162 -14.81 1.59 -4.98
N HIS A 163 -14.95 2.90 -5.12
CA HIS A 163 -14.49 3.61 -6.30
C HIS A 163 -12.97 3.55 -6.45
N ALA A 164 -12.22 3.70 -5.37
CA ALA A 164 -10.78 3.58 -5.39
C ALA A 164 -10.35 2.17 -5.81
N TYR A 165 -11.08 1.14 -5.38
CA TYR A 165 -10.83 -0.23 -5.80
C TYR A 165 -11.08 -0.40 -7.31
N GLU A 166 -12.18 0.13 -7.82
CA GLU A 166 -12.48 0.09 -9.26
C GLU A 166 -11.44 0.85 -10.07
N GLU A 167 -11.08 2.03 -9.63
CA GLU A 167 -10.05 2.85 -10.28
C GLU A 167 -8.71 2.12 -10.30
N MET A 168 -8.32 1.54 -9.17
CA MET A 168 -7.10 0.77 -9.04
C MET A 168 -7.11 -0.42 -10.01
N THR A 169 -8.23 -1.14 -10.08
CA THR A 169 -8.41 -2.27 -10.99
C THR A 169 -8.32 -1.82 -12.44
N GLN A 170 -8.94 -0.70 -12.79
CA GLN A 170 -8.87 -0.16 -14.16
C GLN A 170 -7.45 0.26 -14.53
N GLN A 171 -6.75 0.92 -13.62
CA GLN A 171 -5.36 1.31 -13.87
C GLN A 171 -4.44 0.11 -14.03
N TYR A 172 -4.77 -1.00 -13.35
CA TYR A 172 -3.96 -2.21 -13.37
C TYR A 172 -4.39 -3.23 -14.43
N ILE A 173 -5.59 -3.11 -14.98
CA ILE A 173 -6.14 -4.09 -15.94
C ILE A 173 -5.15 -4.38 -17.07
N ASP A 174 -4.45 -3.36 -17.55
CA ASP A 174 -3.51 -3.50 -18.65
C ASP A 174 -2.10 -3.87 -18.19
N TYR A 175 -1.78 -3.70 -16.90
CA TYR A 175 -0.40 -3.79 -16.43
C TYR A 175 -0.16 -4.93 -15.44
N MET A 176 -1.12 -5.21 -14.56
CA MET A 176 -0.94 -6.24 -13.53
C MET A 176 -2.16 -7.13 -13.30
N PRO A 177 -3.04 -7.34 -14.31
CA PRO A 177 -4.30 -8.06 -14.06
C PRO A 177 -4.09 -9.48 -13.55
N ARG A 178 -3.12 -10.18 -14.15
CA ARG A 178 -2.82 -11.56 -13.78
C ARG A 178 -2.35 -11.71 -12.35
N TRP A 179 -1.40 -10.87 -11.95
CA TRP A 179 -0.82 -10.96 -10.62
C TRP A 179 -1.88 -10.73 -9.53
N ILE A 180 -2.71 -9.71 -9.70
CA ILE A 180 -3.77 -9.40 -8.73
C ILE A 180 -4.80 -10.51 -8.71
N ASP A 181 -5.25 -10.99 -9.87
CA ASP A 181 -6.25 -12.05 -9.97
C ASP A 181 -5.74 -13.36 -9.37
N GLU A 182 -4.52 -13.75 -9.69
CA GLU A 182 -3.93 -14.97 -9.16
C GLU A 182 -3.75 -14.90 -7.65
N ALA A 183 -3.30 -13.77 -7.12
CA ALA A 183 -3.15 -13.57 -5.69
C ALA A 183 -4.51 -13.63 -4.98
N SER A 184 -5.53 -12.98 -5.53
CA SER A 184 -6.88 -13.00 -4.95
C SER A 184 -7.49 -14.39 -5.00
N LYS A 185 -7.35 -15.09 -6.10
CA LYS A 185 -7.86 -16.46 -6.26
C LYS A 185 -7.14 -17.42 -5.30
N ALA A 186 -5.84 -17.30 -5.18
CA ALA A 186 -5.07 -18.13 -4.25
C ALA A 186 -5.52 -17.92 -2.81
N TYR A 187 -5.74 -16.67 -2.40
CA TYR A 187 -6.23 -16.35 -1.06
C TYR A 187 -7.61 -16.98 -0.81
N PHE A 188 -8.56 -16.80 -1.74
CA PHE A 188 -9.90 -17.35 -1.58
C PHE A 188 -9.91 -18.87 -1.57
N LYS A 189 -9.13 -19.50 -2.44
CA LYS A 189 -9.05 -20.95 -2.48
C LYS A 189 -8.54 -21.53 -1.15
N GLU A 190 -7.62 -20.81 -0.50
CA GLU A 190 -7.05 -21.25 0.77
C GLU A 190 -7.94 -20.96 1.97
N THR A 191 -8.75 -19.89 1.91
CA THR A 191 -9.66 -19.55 3.01
C THR A 191 -10.98 -20.31 2.96
N ASP A 192 -11.41 -20.79 1.78
CA ASP A 192 -12.62 -21.57 1.61
C ASP A 192 -12.43 -23.05 1.96
N ASN A 193 -11.21 -23.46 2.16
CA ASN A 193 -10.87 -24.79 2.62
C ASN A 193 -10.65 -24.75 4.15
#